data_e58f31b20beabd6ba1f78841be6389e5
#
_entry.id   e58f31b20beabd6ba1f78841be6389e5
#
_cell.length_a   1.000
_cell.length_b   1.000
_cell.length_c   1.000
_cell.angle_alpha   90.00
_cell.angle_beta   90.00
_cell.angle_gamma   90.00
#
_symmetry.space_group_name_H-M   'P 1'
#
loop_
_entity.id
_entity.type
_entity.pdbx_description
1 polymer ?
#
loop_
_entity_poly.entity_id
_entity_poly.type
_entity_poly.pdbx_seq_one_letter_code
_entity_poly.pdbx_strand_id
1 'polypeptide(L)'
;LRRSSAASDVYKRQILRAGLGATDIDEEQLFDELMIVGKKINTFIKPVWKILNEQIKKNKNILFEGAQGSMLDVDFGTYPFVTSSSTIAAAAAIGSGVAHNKINSVLGITKAYTTRVGEGPMPTELTDSIGRYLSEEGNEKGTVTGRDRRCGWFDAPLVRRSCLLNGVTSLALTKIDVLDKLEKIKICIGYRIEKEEYKEFPISTSLLNKLSPIYEEIDGWNTSTVGLEKIDQMPIKARAY
;
A
#
# COMPACT_ATOMS: atom_id res chain seq x y z
N LEU A 1 33.84 4.48 -14.86
CA LEU A 1 32.75 4.56 -13.86
C LEU A 1 33.02 5.65 -12.81
N ARG A 2 34.19 5.69 -12.11
CA ARG A 2 34.49 6.73 -11.10
C ARG A 2 34.51 8.16 -11.67
N ARG A 3 35.04 8.35 -12.90
CA ARG A 3 35.10 9.69 -13.55
C ARG A 3 33.70 10.19 -13.96
N SER A 4 32.81 9.31 -14.42
CA SER A 4 31.45 9.71 -14.79
C SER A 4 30.59 10.01 -13.55
N SER A 5 30.80 9.33 -12.43
CA SER A 5 30.16 9.61 -11.16
C SER A 5 30.55 10.98 -10.62
N ALA A 6 31.86 11.29 -10.57
CA ALA A 6 32.33 12.58 -10.10
C ALA A 6 31.80 13.75 -10.96
N ALA A 7 31.79 13.60 -12.29
CA ALA A 7 31.23 14.63 -13.18
C ALA A 7 29.72 14.83 -12.96
N SER A 8 28.97 13.75 -12.76
CA SER A 8 27.54 13.81 -12.42
C SER A 8 27.28 14.52 -11.10
N ASP A 9 28.12 14.27 -10.09
CA ASP A 9 27.97 14.90 -8.78
C ASP A 9 28.28 16.40 -8.82
N VAL A 10 29.33 16.81 -9.55
CA VAL A 10 29.62 18.22 -9.78
C VAL A 10 28.45 18.92 -10.46
N TYR A 11 27.89 18.31 -11.50
CA TYR A 11 26.74 18.87 -12.22
C TYR A 11 25.50 19.00 -11.33
N LYS A 12 25.17 17.98 -10.54
CA LYS A 12 24.06 18.02 -9.58
C LYS A 12 24.26 19.12 -8.54
N ARG A 13 25.47 19.26 -7.99
CA ARG A 13 25.80 20.32 -7.03
C ARG A 13 25.63 21.70 -7.64
N GLN A 14 26.07 21.91 -8.87
CA GLN A 14 25.89 23.18 -9.57
C GLN A 14 24.41 23.53 -9.75
N ILE A 15 23.56 22.56 -10.13
CA ILE A 15 22.12 22.75 -10.25
C ILE A 15 21.49 23.08 -8.89
N LEU A 16 21.84 22.36 -7.84
CA LEU A 16 21.29 22.59 -6.50
C LEU A 16 21.69 23.97 -5.96
N ARG A 17 22.95 24.39 -6.16
CA ARG A 17 23.43 25.71 -5.76
C ARG A 17 22.76 26.84 -6.57
N ALA A 18 22.76 26.73 -7.89
CA ALA A 18 22.26 27.79 -8.75
C ALA A 18 20.73 27.88 -8.77
N GLY A 19 20.02 26.75 -8.68
CA GLY A 19 18.58 26.69 -8.79
C GLY A 19 17.80 26.71 -7.49
N LEU A 20 18.37 26.18 -6.40
CA LEU A 20 17.68 26.03 -5.11
C LEU A 20 18.31 26.80 -3.97
N GLY A 21 19.40 27.55 -4.20
CA GLY A 21 20.10 28.29 -3.14
C GLY A 21 20.65 27.40 -2.03
N ALA A 22 20.97 26.13 -2.33
CA ALA A 22 21.50 25.20 -1.34
C ALA A 22 22.89 25.61 -0.89
N THR A 23 23.13 25.51 0.42
CA THR A 23 24.44 25.70 1.01
C THR A 23 25.39 24.55 0.69
N ASP A 24 26.68 24.82 0.71
CA ASP A 24 27.68 23.77 0.54
C ASP A 24 27.62 22.76 1.69
N ILE A 25 27.78 21.50 1.32
CA ILE A 25 27.96 20.43 2.29
C ILE A 25 29.44 20.39 2.64
N ASP A 26 29.76 20.48 3.92
CA ASP A 26 31.11 20.22 4.42
C ASP A 26 31.38 18.71 4.27
N GLU A 27 32.25 18.38 3.32
CA GLU A 27 32.54 16.97 2.98
C GLU A 27 33.34 16.28 4.09
N GLU A 28 34.20 16.97 4.79
CA GLU A 28 35.00 16.39 5.90
C GLU A 28 34.11 16.09 7.10
N GLN A 29 33.26 17.04 7.46
CA GLN A 29 32.28 16.83 8.53
C GLN A 29 31.35 15.67 8.21
N LEU A 30 30.79 15.65 7.00
CA LEU A 30 29.88 14.56 6.56
C LEU A 30 30.58 13.20 6.57
N PHE A 31 31.84 13.15 6.10
CA PHE A 31 32.64 11.93 6.11
C PHE A 31 32.83 11.42 7.54
N ASP A 32 33.23 12.29 8.48
CA ASP A 32 33.43 11.92 9.87
C ASP A 32 32.13 11.42 10.53
N GLU A 33 31.03 12.12 10.31
CA GLU A 33 29.71 11.69 10.79
C GLU A 33 29.32 10.31 10.23
N LEU A 34 29.50 10.07 8.93
CA LEU A 34 29.23 8.78 8.30
C LEU A 34 30.16 7.67 8.83
N MET A 35 31.42 7.97 9.12
CA MET A 35 32.33 7.00 9.72
C MET A 35 31.93 6.62 11.14
N ILE A 36 31.44 7.57 11.94
CA ILE A 36 30.87 7.28 13.26
C ILE A 36 29.66 6.39 13.18
N VAL A 37 28.71 6.74 12.28
CA VAL A 37 27.50 5.94 12.03
C VAL A 37 27.88 4.55 11.50
N GLY A 38 28.80 4.49 10.54
CA GLY A 38 29.30 3.24 9.96
C GLY A 38 29.84 2.27 11.02
N LYS A 39 30.63 2.78 11.97
CA LYS A 39 31.12 1.96 13.09
C LYS A 39 29.97 1.41 13.95
N LYS A 40 28.96 2.21 14.23
CA LYS A 40 27.80 1.79 15.04
C LYS A 40 26.97 0.71 14.34
N ILE A 41 26.70 0.85 13.03
CA ILE A 41 25.84 -0.08 12.29
C ILE A 41 26.57 -1.35 11.83
N ASN A 42 27.90 -1.34 11.79
CA ASN A 42 28.71 -2.46 11.27
C ASN A 42 28.41 -3.80 11.96
N THR A 43 28.07 -3.78 13.25
CA THR A 43 27.70 -4.97 14.02
C THR A 43 26.37 -5.60 13.58
N PHE A 44 25.52 -4.82 12.92
CA PHE A 44 24.21 -5.26 12.42
C PHE A 44 24.27 -5.74 10.96
N ILE A 45 25.34 -5.42 10.24
CA ILE A 45 25.50 -5.81 8.83
C ILE A 45 25.82 -7.30 8.76
N LYS A 46 24.89 -8.07 8.17
CA LYS A 46 25.00 -9.52 8.04
C LYS A 46 24.47 -9.96 6.66
N PRO A 47 24.95 -11.10 6.14
CA PRO A 47 24.42 -11.66 4.88
C PRO A 47 23.01 -12.25 5.11
N VAL A 48 21.98 -11.40 5.01
CA VAL A 48 20.58 -11.72 5.32
C VAL A 48 20.11 -12.97 4.56
N TRP A 49 20.41 -13.08 3.25
CA TRP A 49 20.06 -14.21 2.43
C TRP A 49 20.58 -15.54 3.00
N LYS A 50 21.80 -15.56 3.56
CA LYS A 50 22.38 -16.76 4.18
C LYS A 50 21.64 -17.14 5.45
N ILE A 51 21.41 -16.15 6.32
CA ILE A 51 20.70 -16.35 7.60
C ILE A 51 19.30 -16.90 7.33
N LEU A 52 18.54 -16.28 6.42
CA LEU A 52 17.19 -16.73 6.10
C LEU A 52 17.15 -18.15 5.54
N ASN A 53 18.07 -18.48 4.61
CA ASN A 53 18.15 -19.85 4.09
C ASN A 53 18.52 -20.89 5.16
N GLU A 54 19.38 -20.55 6.12
CA GLU A 54 19.66 -21.39 7.27
C GLU A 54 18.44 -21.61 8.17
N GLN A 55 17.63 -20.56 8.39
CA GLN A 55 16.38 -20.67 9.17
C GLN A 55 15.34 -21.52 8.43
N ILE A 56 15.21 -21.36 7.11
CA ILE A 56 14.34 -22.19 6.27
C ILE A 56 14.72 -23.68 6.38
N LYS A 57 16.02 -24.00 6.29
CA LYS A 57 16.51 -25.39 6.46
C LYS A 57 16.19 -25.96 7.84
N LYS A 58 16.08 -25.10 8.85
CA LYS A 58 15.68 -25.49 10.23
C LYS A 58 14.16 -25.49 10.44
N ASN A 59 13.38 -25.39 9.36
CA ASN A 59 11.91 -25.30 9.40
C ASN A 59 11.37 -24.21 10.33
N LYS A 60 12.05 -23.05 10.39
CA LYS A 60 11.58 -21.91 11.16
C LYS A 60 10.55 -21.11 10.34
N ASN A 61 9.53 -20.60 11.01
CA ASN A 61 8.58 -19.66 10.41
C ASN A 61 9.27 -18.31 10.19
N ILE A 62 9.13 -17.76 9.00
CA ILE A 62 9.66 -16.46 8.62
C ILE A 62 8.49 -15.62 8.12
N LEU A 63 8.32 -14.44 8.73
CA LEU A 63 7.35 -13.45 8.29
C LEU A 63 8.08 -12.36 7.51
N PHE A 64 7.62 -12.10 6.29
CA PHE A 64 8.00 -10.94 5.50
C PHE A 64 6.88 -9.90 5.60
N GLU A 65 7.20 -8.73 6.08
CA GLU A 65 6.27 -7.61 6.16
C GLU A 65 6.64 -6.57 5.12
N GLY A 66 5.69 -6.27 4.22
CA GLY A 66 5.82 -5.21 3.24
C GLY A 66 5.34 -3.86 3.79
N ALA A 67 5.62 -2.81 3.06
CA ALA A 67 5.12 -1.48 3.32
C ALA A 67 4.30 -0.98 2.12
N GLN A 68 3.50 0.05 2.32
CA GLN A 68 2.59 0.66 1.35
C GLN A 68 1.49 -0.32 0.87
N GLY A 69 0.95 -0.08 -0.31
CA GLY A 69 -0.09 -0.92 -0.91
C GLY A 69 0.20 -1.22 -2.38
N SER A 70 -0.41 -2.27 -2.91
CA SER A 70 -0.16 -2.76 -4.28
C SER A 70 -0.37 -1.71 -5.36
N MET A 71 -1.32 -0.77 -5.17
CA MET A 71 -1.58 0.30 -6.14
C MET A 71 -0.58 1.45 -6.07
N LEU A 72 0.34 1.42 -5.11
CA LEU A 72 1.48 2.34 -5.02
C LEU A 72 2.78 1.71 -5.58
N ASP A 73 2.74 0.47 -6.06
CA ASP A 73 3.88 -0.19 -6.68
C ASP A 73 4.38 0.59 -7.90
N VAL A 74 5.70 0.72 -8.03
CA VAL A 74 6.32 1.54 -9.09
C VAL A 74 6.00 1.03 -10.49
N ASP A 75 5.84 -0.28 -10.67
CA ASP A 75 5.60 -0.93 -11.96
C ASP A 75 4.11 -1.22 -12.21
N PHE A 76 3.39 -1.66 -11.18
CA PHE A 76 2.01 -2.16 -11.29
C PHE A 76 0.97 -1.22 -10.69
N GLY A 77 1.38 -0.16 -10.04
CA GLY A 77 0.50 0.83 -9.41
C GLY A 77 -0.12 1.82 -10.39
N THR A 78 -0.75 2.84 -9.82
CA THR A 78 -1.43 3.92 -10.55
C THR A 78 -0.46 5.03 -10.93
N TYR A 79 0.54 4.74 -11.77
CA TYR A 79 1.52 5.72 -12.21
C TYR A 79 0.87 6.99 -12.79
N PRO A 80 1.37 8.22 -12.49
CA PRO A 80 2.60 8.53 -11.73
C PRO A 80 2.41 8.59 -10.19
N PHE A 81 1.24 8.30 -9.69
CA PHE A 81 0.90 8.36 -8.26
C PHE A 81 1.29 7.05 -7.56
N VAL A 82 2.57 6.79 -7.51
CA VAL A 82 3.20 5.57 -6.98
C VAL A 82 4.34 5.93 -6.02
N THR A 83 4.82 4.94 -5.26
CA THR A 83 6.07 5.07 -4.50
C THR A 83 7.26 4.69 -5.39
N SER A 84 8.47 5.01 -4.97
CA SER A 84 9.71 4.70 -5.70
C SER A 84 10.22 3.25 -5.48
N SER A 85 9.38 2.37 -4.98
CA SER A 85 9.74 0.99 -4.65
C SER A 85 8.70 -0.01 -5.13
N SER A 86 9.11 -1.27 -5.26
CA SER A 86 8.19 -2.38 -5.47
C SER A 86 7.50 -2.74 -4.16
N THR A 87 6.17 -2.72 -4.15
CA THR A 87 5.33 -2.97 -2.97
C THR A 87 4.56 -4.29 -3.06
N ILE A 88 4.68 -5.02 -4.17
CA ILE A 88 4.07 -6.33 -4.34
C ILE A 88 4.83 -7.42 -3.57
N ALA A 89 4.17 -8.52 -3.24
CA ALA A 89 4.73 -9.60 -2.43
C ALA A 89 6.02 -10.21 -3.00
N ALA A 90 6.19 -10.21 -4.33
CA ALA A 90 7.41 -10.67 -5.00
C ALA A 90 8.67 -9.89 -4.56
N ALA A 91 8.53 -8.63 -4.13
CA ALA A 91 9.63 -7.82 -3.63
C ALA A 91 10.29 -8.41 -2.38
N ALA A 92 9.55 -9.20 -1.58
CA ALA A 92 10.12 -9.91 -0.42
C ALA A 92 11.23 -10.88 -0.82
N ALA A 93 11.05 -11.63 -1.91
CA ALA A 93 12.07 -12.54 -2.43
C ALA A 93 13.30 -11.77 -2.95
N ILE A 94 13.07 -10.72 -3.75
CA ILE A 94 14.14 -9.91 -4.35
C ILE A 94 14.95 -9.19 -3.28
N GLY A 95 14.28 -8.52 -2.34
CA GLY A 95 14.93 -7.70 -1.31
C GLY A 95 15.66 -8.52 -0.24
N SER A 96 15.21 -9.74 0.05
CA SER A 96 15.80 -10.59 1.07
C SER A 96 16.81 -11.61 0.55
N GLY A 97 16.81 -11.88 -0.77
CA GLY A 97 17.62 -12.92 -1.39
C GLY A 97 17.13 -14.35 -1.10
N VAL A 98 15.87 -14.50 -0.71
CA VAL A 98 15.21 -15.81 -0.56
C VAL A 98 14.60 -16.22 -1.90
N ALA A 99 14.71 -17.50 -2.26
CA ALA A 99 14.09 -17.99 -3.48
C ALA A 99 12.55 -17.83 -3.42
N HIS A 100 11.95 -17.34 -4.50
CA HIS A 100 10.51 -17.06 -4.56
C HIS A 100 9.62 -18.25 -4.18
N ASN A 101 10.04 -19.47 -4.52
CA ASN A 101 9.32 -20.70 -4.19
C ASN A 101 9.40 -21.11 -2.71
N LYS A 102 10.05 -20.30 -1.87
CA LYS A 102 10.09 -20.46 -0.42
C LYS A 102 9.08 -19.57 0.30
N ILE A 103 8.40 -18.72 -0.42
CA ILE A 103 7.24 -17.96 0.10
C ILE A 103 6.01 -18.84 -0.10
N ASN A 104 5.55 -19.44 1.00
CA ASN A 104 4.50 -20.46 0.96
C ASN A 104 3.08 -19.86 0.92
N SER A 105 2.89 -18.69 1.53
CA SER A 105 1.60 -18.02 1.62
C SER A 105 1.76 -16.52 1.60
N VAL A 106 0.75 -15.83 1.08
CA VAL A 106 0.67 -14.37 1.06
C VAL A 106 -0.65 -13.97 1.70
N LEU A 107 -0.56 -13.32 2.86
CA LEU A 107 -1.71 -12.70 3.51
C LEU A 107 -1.90 -11.28 2.99
N GLY A 108 -2.97 -11.07 2.23
CA GLY A 108 -3.39 -9.72 1.83
C GLY A 108 -4.13 -9.04 2.98
N ILE A 109 -3.77 -7.80 3.28
CA ILE A 109 -4.49 -6.99 4.28
C ILE A 109 -5.28 -5.93 3.52
N THR A 110 -6.59 -5.91 3.72
CA THR A 110 -7.48 -4.89 3.14
C THR A 110 -8.44 -4.38 4.20
N LYS A 111 -8.88 -3.14 4.03
CA LYS A 111 -9.95 -2.58 4.86
C LYS A 111 -11.30 -2.93 4.25
N ALA A 112 -12.35 -2.88 5.05
CA ALA A 112 -13.73 -3.00 4.58
C ALA A 112 -14.21 -1.80 3.74
N TYR A 113 -13.37 -0.80 3.52
CA TYR A 113 -13.61 0.36 2.66
C TYR A 113 -12.27 0.81 2.07
N THR A 114 -12.31 1.58 1.00
CA THR A 114 -11.07 2.03 0.33
C THR A 114 -10.55 3.32 0.94
N THR A 115 -9.23 3.41 1.12
CA THR A 115 -8.57 4.65 1.55
C THR A 115 -7.36 4.97 0.68
N ARG A 116 -7.09 6.26 0.49
CA ARG A 116 -5.90 6.73 -0.22
C ARG A 116 -5.32 7.97 0.43
N VAL A 117 -3.99 8.03 0.55
CA VAL A 117 -3.26 9.24 0.95
C VAL A 117 -2.83 9.99 -0.31
N GLY A 118 -3.01 11.31 -0.32
CA GLY A 118 -2.57 12.17 -1.40
C GLY A 118 -3.38 12.01 -2.69
N GLU A 119 -2.78 12.43 -3.78
CA GLU A 119 -3.41 12.47 -5.09
C GLU A 119 -3.45 11.10 -5.79
N GLY A 120 -4.07 11.08 -6.95
CA GLY A 120 -4.21 9.91 -7.79
C GLY A 120 -5.64 9.37 -7.85
N PRO A 121 -5.91 8.45 -8.77
CA PRO A 121 -7.25 7.97 -9.04
C PRO A 121 -7.81 7.17 -7.86
N MET A 122 -9.06 7.44 -7.53
CA MET A 122 -9.85 6.74 -6.54
C MET A 122 -11.32 6.74 -6.98
N PRO A 123 -11.72 5.84 -7.88
CA PRO A 123 -13.05 5.88 -8.49
C PRO A 123 -14.19 5.79 -7.48
N THR A 124 -13.97 5.14 -6.35
CA THR A 124 -14.97 4.94 -5.28
C THR A 124 -14.94 6.02 -4.21
N GLU A 125 -14.19 7.11 -4.40
CA GLU A 125 -14.07 8.20 -3.43
C GLU A 125 -15.42 8.82 -3.08
N LEU A 126 -15.60 9.13 -1.81
CA LEU A 126 -16.78 9.78 -1.25
C LEU A 126 -16.40 11.14 -0.67
N THR A 127 -17.03 12.20 -1.18
CA THR A 127 -16.83 13.59 -0.71
C THR A 127 -18.02 14.09 0.12
N ASP A 128 -18.98 13.22 0.39
CA ASP A 128 -20.21 13.47 1.12
C ASP A 128 -20.09 13.21 2.64
N SER A 129 -21.23 13.15 3.32
CA SER A 129 -21.31 12.84 4.77
C SER A 129 -20.81 11.44 5.10
N ILE A 130 -20.97 10.47 4.19
CA ILE A 130 -20.50 9.10 4.41
C ILE A 130 -18.99 9.06 4.32
N GLY A 131 -18.38 9.75 3.35
CA GLY A 131 -16.92 9.85 3.25
C GLY A 131 -16.30 10.46 4.51
N ARG A 132 -16.91 11.52 5.06
CA ARG A 132 -16.48 12.11 6.34
C ARG A 132 -16.63 11.14 7.50
N TYR A 133 -17.77 10.45 7.60
CA TYR A 133 -18.02 9.43 8.61
C TYR A 133 -16.94 8.34 8.59
N LEU A 134 -16.62 7.77 7.41
CA LEU A 134 -15.59 6.76 7.28
C LEU A 134 -14.21 7.26 7.72
N SER A 135 -13.89 8.53 7.42
CA SER A 135 -12.62 9.15 7.81
C SER A 135 -12.52 9.35 9.33
N GLU A 136 -13.58 9.85 9.95
CA GLU A 136 -13.64 10.16 11.38
C GLU A 136 -13.70 8.87 12.22
N GLU A 137 -14.69 8.00 11.98
CA GLU A 137 -14.85 6.75 12.71
C GLU A 137 -13.66 5.81 12.49
N GLY A 138 -13.15 5.79 11.27
CA GLY A 138 -11.95 5.03 10.91
C GLY A 138 -10.64 5.65 11.40
N ASN A 139 -10.65 6.85 11.96
CA ASN A 139 -9.43 7.61 12.31
C ASN A 139 -8.39 7.57 11.17
N GLU A 140 -8.86 7.93 9.96
CA GLU A 140 -8.06 7.82 8.74
C GLU A 140 -7.11 8.99 8.56
N LYS A 141 -5.99 8.93 9.28
CA LYS A 141 -4.89 9.90 9.19
C LYS A 141 -3.59 9.22 8.82
N GLY A 142 -2.75 9.91 8.07
CA GLY A 142 -1.41 9.45 7.74
C GLY A 142 -0.53 9.46 8.98
N THR A 143 0.10 8.33 9.29
CA THR A 143 0.87 8.13 10.52
C THR A 143 2.02 9.13 10.67
N VAL A 144 2.68 9.48 9.57
CA VAL A 144 3.87 10.38 9.59
C VAL A 144 3.48 11.84 9.36
N THR A 145 2.57 12.10 8.41
CA THR A 145 2.25 13.47 7.96
C THR A 145 1.00 14.03 8.61
N GLY A 146 0.22 13.22 9.34
CA GLY A 146 -1.07 13.63 9.91
C GLY A 146 -2.13 14.01 8.87
N ARG A 147 -1.85 13.86 7.57
CA ARG A 147 -2.81 14.20 6.50
C ARG A 147 -4.00 13.26 6.55
N ASP A 148 -5.18 13.82 6.33
CA ASP A 148 -6.40 13.03 6.19
C ASP A 148 -6.30 12.13 4.95
N ARG A 149 -6.79 10.90 5.10
CA ARG A 149 -6.93 9.97 3.98
C ARG A 149 -8.28 10.19 3.33
N ARG A 150 -8.28 10.20 2.00
CA ARG A 150 -9.50 10.11 1.21
C ARG A 150 -10.15 8.76 1.46
N CYS A 151 -11.46 8.72 1.63
CA CYS A 151 -12.21 7.49 1.91
C CYS A 151 -13.23 7.24 0.81
N GLY A 152 -13.53 5.97 0.57
CA GLY A 152 -14.51 5.54 -0.42
C GLY A 152 -15.03 4.14 -0.16
N TRP A 153 -16.05 3.73 -0.90
CA TRP A 153 -16.59 2.39 -0.81
C TRP A 153 -15.56 1.33 -1.20
N PHE A 154 -15.75 0.11 -0.70
CA PHE A 154 -14.90 -1.03 -1.04
C PHE A 154 -14.88 -1.26 -2.55
N ASP A 155 -13.68 -1.41 -3.10
CA ASP A 155 -13.43 -1.54 -4.54
C ASP A 155 -13.01 -2.99 -4.85
N ALA A 156 -14.00 -3.85 -5.14
CA ALA A 156 -13.75 -5.27 -5.34
C ALA A 156 -12.88 -5.56 -6.59
N PRO A 157 -13.06 -4.91 -7.76
CA PRO A 157 -12.14 -5.08 -8.88
C PRO A 157 -10.70 -4.72 -8.56
N LEU A 158 -10.47 -3.64 -7.81
CA LEU A 158 -9.14 -3.20 -7.39
C LEU A 158 -8.50 -4.21 -6.45
N VAL A 159 -9.24 -4.69 -5.44
CA VAL A 159 -8.76 -5.71 -4.50
C VAL A 159 -8.48 -7.02 -5.23
N ARG A 160 -9.34 -7.45 -6.16
CA ARG A 160 -9.12 -8.64 -6.99
C ARG A 160 -7.82 -8.53 -7.79
N ARG A 161 -7.58 -7.39 -8.45
CA ARG A 161 -6.32 -7.13 -9.15
C ARG A 161 -5.12 -7.22 -8.18
N SER A 162 -5.23 -6.62 -7.01
CA SER A 162 -4.16 -6.69 -6.00
C SER A 162 -3.89 -8.13 -5.56
N CYS A 163 -4.94 -8.94 -5.37
CA CYS A 163 -4.79 -10.36 -5.03
C CYS A 163 -4.06 -11.15 -6.13
N LEU A 164 -4.41 -10.92 -7.38
CA LEU A 164 -3.76 -11.58 -8.52
C LEU A 164 -2.29 -11.21 -8.64
N LEU A 165 -1.95 -9.92 -8.55
CA LEU A 165 -0.57 -9.44 -8.64
C LEU A 165 0.33 -9.99 -7.53
N ASN A 166 -0.22 -10.21 -6.36
CA ASN A 166 0.54 -10.64 -5.18
C ASN A 166 0.46 -12.16 -4.94
N GLY A 167 -0.35 -12.90 -5.69
CA GLY A 167 -0.60 -14.31 -5.41
C GLY A 167 -1.18 -14.53 -4.00
N VAL A 168 -2.12 -13.66 -3.59
CA VAL A 168 -2.73 -13.70 -2.26
C VAL A 168 -3.45 -15.02 -2.05
N THR A 169 -3.11 -15.71 -0.98
CA THR A 169 -3.72 -16.99 -0.58
C THR A 169 -4.84 -16.83 0.43
N SER A 170 -4.83 -15.73 1.17
CA SER A 170 -5.87 -15.37 2.12
C SER A 170 -5.94 -13.86 2.33
N LEU A 171 -7.12 -13.34 2.71
CA LEU A 171 -7.33 -11.93 3.01
C LEU A 171 -7.68 -11.74 4.47
N ALA A 172 -7.06 -10.75 5.10
CA ALA A 172 -7.50 -10.20 6.37
C ALA A 172 -8.29 -8.92 6.09
N LEU A 173 -9.61 -8.99 6.26
CA LEU A 173 -10.48 -7.84 6.18
C LEU A 173 -10.46 -7.10 7.52
N THR A 174 -10.05 -5.86 7.51
CA THR A 174 -9.91 -5.03 8.71
C THR A 174 -10.93 -3.89 8.73
N LYS A 175 -11.15 -3.30 9.89
CA LYS A 175 -12.02 -2.12 10.07
C LYS A 175 -13.47 -2.32 9.59
N ILE A 176 -13.99 -3.52 9.70
CA ILE A 176 -15.38 -3.79 9.39
C ILE A 176 -16.32 -3.11 10.40
N ASP A 177 -15.85 -2.92 11.63
CA ASP A 177 -16.49 -2.19 12.71
C ASP A 177 -16.86 -0.74 12.35
N VAL A 178 -16.08 -0.11 11.49
CA VAL A 178 -16.37 1.23 10.99
C VAL A 178 -17.69 1.30 10.22
N LEU A 179 -18.12 0.18 9.65
CA LEU A 179 -19.37 0.10 8.88
C LEU A 179 -20.60 -0.23 9.75
N ASP A 180 -20.41 -0.52 11.04
CA ASP A 180 -21.46 -1.04 11.96
C ASP A 180 -22.74 -0.19 12.02
N LYS A 181 -22.61 1.15 11.91
CA LYS A 181 -23.73 2.10 12.05
C LYS A 181 -24.36 2.51 10.71
N LEU A 182 -23.87 1.99 9.58
CA LEU A 182 -24.39 2.35 8.28
C LEU A 182 -25.64 1.55 7.95
N GLU A 183 -26.70 2.23 7.54
CA GLU A 183 -27.95 1.59 7.09
C GLU A 183 -27.80 0.87 5.76
N LYS A 184 -27.02 1.48 4.86
CA LYS A 184 -26.72 0.96 3.53
C LYS A 184 -25.21 1.02 3.28
N ILE A 185 -24.69 -0.02 2.67
CA ILE A 185 -23.29 -0.16 2.32
C ILE A 185 -23.21 -0.47 0.84
N LYS A 186 -22.25 0.13 0.14
CA LYS A 186 -22.04 -0.13 -1.29
C LYS A 186 -20.69 -0.81 -1.52
N ILE A 187 -20.71 -1.76 -2.45
CA ILE A 187 -19.50 -2.45 -2.93
C ILE A 187 -19.37 -2.12 -4.41
N CYS A 188 -18.24 -1.55 -4.82
CA CYS A 188 -17.96 -1.39 -6.23
C CYS A 188 -17.65 -2.76 -6.84
N ILE A 189 -18.44 -3.14 -7.84
CA ILE A 189 -18.35 -4.43 -8.55
C ILE A 189 -17.82 -4.29 -9.98
N GLY A 190 -17.66 -3.07 -10.45
CA GLY A 190 -17.19 -2.75 -11.79
C GLY A 190 -17.14 -1.24 -12.02
N TYR A 191 -16.80 -0.84 -13.22
CA TYR A 191 -16.70 0.56 -13.62
C TYR A 191 -17.42 0.78 -14.96
N ARG A 192 -17.84 2.03 -15.19
CA ARG A 192 -18.41 2.46 -16.46
C ARG A 192 -17.63 3.63 -17.02
N ILE A 193 -17.34 3.58 -18.32
CA ILE A 193 -16.84 4.69 -19.11
C ILE A 193 -17.83 4.89 -20.25
N GLU A 194 -18.53 6.01 -20.27
CA GLU A 194 -19.60 6.29 -21.23
C GLU A 194 -20.66 5.19 -21.21
N LYS A 195 -20.70 4.33 -22.25
CA LYS A 195 -21.67 3.23 -22.37
C LYS A 195 -21.06 1.84 -22.12
N GLU A 196 -19.75 1.77 -21.91
CA GLU A 196 -19.04 0.50 -21.74
C GLU A 196 -18.82 0.20 -20.26
N GLU A 197 -19.02 -1.07 -19.89
CA GLU A 197 -18.82 -1.56 -18.53
C GLU A 197 -17.56 -2.43 -18.45
N TYR A 198 -16.78 -2.21 -17.39
CA TYR A 198 -15.51 -2.88 -17.12
C TYR A 198 -15.61 -3.60 -15.77
N LYS A 199 -15.38 -4.91 -15.79
CA LYS A 199 -15.35 -5.72 -14.54
C LYS A 199 -13.97 -5.71 -13.86
N GLU A 200 -12.96 -5.23 -14.56
CA GLU A 200 -11.58 -5.17 -14.09
C GLU A 200 -11.12 -3.73 -13.95
N PHE A 201 -10.18 -3.48 -13.03
CA PHE A 201 -9.58 -2.17 -12.88
C PHE A 201 -8.68 -1.87 -14.08
N PRO A 202 -8.94 -0.80 -14.85
CA PRO A 202 -8.17 -0.47 -16.05
C PRO A 202 -6.70 -0.19 -15.76
N ILE A 203 -5.84 -0.52 -16.72
CA ILE A 203 -4.39 -0.29 -16.61
C ILE A 203 -4.03 1.15 -17.01
N SER A 204 -4.76 1.73 -17.96
CA SER A 204 -4.45 3.06 -18.49
C SER A 204 -4.85 4.17 -17.53
N THR A 205 -3.87 4.96 -17.10
CA THR A 205 -4.09 6.13 -16.22
C THR A 205 -5.02 7.17 -16.86
N SER A 206 -5.03 7.30 -18.19
CA SER A 206 -5.91 8.22 -18.90
C SER A 206 -7.39 7.85 -18.78
N LEU A 207 -7.70 6.57 -18.56
CA LEU A 207 -9.05 6.07 -18.35
C LEU A 207 -9.48 6.20 -16.88
N LEU A 208 -8.55 6.16 -15.95
CA LEU A 208 -8.87 6.13 -14.51
C LEU A 208 -9.67 7.35 -14.05
N ASN A 209 -9.42 8.52 -14.64
CA ASN A 209 -10.15 9.75 -14.32
C ASN A 209 -11.56 9.83 -14.92
N LYS A 210 -11.89 8.89 -15.82
CA LYS A 210 -13.20 8.81 -16.49
C LYS A 210 -14.09 7.71 -15.92
N LEU A 211 -13.57 6.93 -14.97
CA LEU A 211 -14.29 5.82 -14.36
C LEU A 211 -15.42 6.31 -13.47
N SER A 212 -16.61 5.77 -13.70
CA SER A 212 -17.72 5.85 -12.76
C SER A 212 -17.94 4.47 -12.15
N PRO A 213 -17.90 4.32 -10.82
CA PRO A 213 -18.07 3.02 -10.18
C PRO A 213 -19.50 2.50 -10.34
N ILE A 214 -19.64 1.19 -10.57
CA ILE A 214 -20.90 0.47 -10.55
C ILE A 214 -21.00 -0.21 -9.19
N TYR A 215 -22.06 0.09 -8.46
CA TYR A 215 -22.24 -0.39 -7.11
C TYR A 215 -23.31 -1.46 -7.00
N GLU A 216 -23.04 -2.47 -6.18
CA GLU A 216 -24.04 -3.28 -5.52
C GLU A 216 -24.30 -2.68 -4.13
N GLU A 217 -25.58 -2.49 -3.77
CA GLU A 217 -25.98 -1.94 -2.48
C GLU A 217 -26.52 -3.08 -1.62
N ILE A 218 -26.03 -3.16 -0.40
CA ILE A 218 -26.48 -4.11 0.61
C ILE A 218 -26.98 -3.37 1.85
N ASP A 219 -27.82 -4.03 2.61
CA ASP A 219 -28.24 -3.52 3.91
C ASP A 219 -27.13 -3.62 4.94
N GLY A 220 -26.95 -2.57 5.70
CA GLY A 220 -26.10 -2.59 6.90
C GLY A 220 -26.68 -3.48 8.00
N TRP A 221 -25.87 -3.73 9.00
CA TRP A 221 -26.24 -4.65 10.10
C TRP A 221 -26.59 -3.96 11.40
N ASN A 222 -26.27 -2.68 11.57
CA ASN A 222 -26.61 -1.85 12.74
C ASN A 222 -26.33 -2.52 14.10
N THR A 223 -25.26 -3.29 14.18
CA THR A 223 -24.86 -4.05 15.36
C THR A 223 -23.34 -4.03 15.46
N SER A 224 -22.79 -3.81 16.67
CA SER A 224 -21.34 -3.74 16.83
C SER A 224 -20.68 -5.09 16.52
N THR A 225 -19.62 -5.00 15.71
CA THR A 225 -18.71 -6.12 15.40
C THR A 225 -17.41 -6.07 16.23
N VAL A 226 -17.26 -5.05 17.08
CA VAL A 226 -16.07 -4.88 17.92
C VAL A 226 -15.99 -5.98 18.97
N GLY A 227 -14.81 -6.59 19.11
CA GLY A 227 -14.52 -7.61 20.13
C GLY A 227 -15.08 -9.00 19.82
N LEU A 228 -15.66 -9.22 18.64
CA LEU A 228 -16.08 -10.55 18.21
C LEU A 228 -14.86 -11.41 17.85
N GLU A 229 -14.75 -12.58 18.46
CA GLU A 229 -13.60 -13.48 18.27
C GLU A 229 -13.85 -14.55 17.21
N LYS A 230 -15.12 -14.82 16.89
CA LYS A 230 -15.51 -15.89 15.97
C LYS A 230 -16.44 -15.37 14.89
N ILE A 231 -16.32 -15.92 13.68
CA ILE A 231 -17.13 -15.53 12.53
C ILE A 231 -18.62 -15.82 12.73
N ASP A 232 -18.97 -16.85 13.48
CA ASP A 232 -20.35 -17.22 13.79
C ASP A 232 -21.06 -16.26 14.75
N GLN A 233 -20.29 -15.45 15.48
CA GLN A 233 -20.82 -14.36 16.33
C GLN A 233 -21.18 -13.11 15.52
N MET A 234 -20.65 -12.97 14.31
CA MET A 234 -20.92 -11.81 13.46
C MET A 234 -22.37 -11.80 13.00
N PRO A 235 -22.98 -10.60 12.88
CA PRO A 235 -24.28 -10.43 12.23
C PRO A 235 -24.29 -11.08 10.83
N ILE A 236 -25.41 -11.71 10.46
CA ILE A 236 -25.52 -12.42 9.17
C ILE A 236 -25.18 -11.51 8.01
N LYS A 237 -25.65 -10.25 8.02
CA LYS A 237 -25.35 -9.27 6.98
C LYS A 237 -23.85 -8.89 6.93
N ALA A 238 -23.19 -8.78 8.07
CA ALA A 238 -21.74 -8.52 8.14
C ALA A 238 -20.92 -9.71 7.63
N ARG A 239 -21.40 -10.94 7.81
CA ARG A 239 -20.79 -12.15 7.24
C ARG A 239 -20.99 -12.26 5.73
N ALA A 240 -22.10 -11.72 5.24
CA ALA A 240 -22.41 -11.72 3.81
C ALA A 240 -21.61 -10.67 3.04
N TYR A 241 -21.24 -9.56 3.72
CA TYR A 241 -20.31 -8.57 3.20
C TYR A 241 -18.96 -9.18 2.90
#